data_d7b9072af0970af99cc743878efcb18e
#
_entry.id   d7b9072af0970af99cc743878efcb18e
#
_cell.length_a   1.000
_cell.length_b   1.000
_cell.length_c   1.000
_cell.angle_alpha   90.00
_cell.angle_beta   90.00
_cell.angle_gamma   90.00
#
_symmetry.space_group_name_H-M   'P 1'
#
loop_
_entity.id
_entity.type
_entity.pdbx_description
1 polymer ?
#
loop_
_entity_poly.entity_id
_entity_poly.type
_entity_poly.pdbx_seq_one_letter_code
_entity_poly.pdbx_strand_id
1 'polypeptide(L)'
;MLATETIRQTSSRWDEWVQMAKTFLSNITPKFSFGTDPMNDFSLSFAWNPKDNPEREILQLPEKIAEKKGIKIVVCFDEFQQIADFKDSLTFQKKLRTVWQHQKLTTYCMFGSKKHLMTKLFHTTECPFYKFGDIMFLDKIPETEWIPFICEKFKNTGKHIEEKQALKICQVSENLSSLVQHLAWLTWYKASPEVTDQMIDQAIDELLDQNRLFYQRDMETMTIYQKNFLIAVANGINTGLSRREVLNEYRLENSANVQSIKKALIAKDFIDVDGDTVSFNDPFFKLWIRRNIAQL
;
A
#
# COMPACT_ATOMS: atom_id res chain seq x y z
N MET A 1 -12.90 7.83 -13.60
CA MET A 1 -11.92 6.74 -13.56
C MET A 1 -12.55 5.36 -13.78
N LEU A 2 -13.45 4.83 -12.93
CA LEU A 2 -14.06 3.50 -13.13
C LEU A 2 -14.67 3.30 -14.52
N ALA A 3 -15.58 4.20 -14.95
CA ALA A 3 -16.23 4.10 -16.26
C ALA A 3 -15.23 4.14 -17.43
N THR A 4 -14.26 5.04 -17.36
CA THR A 4 -13.20 5.17 -18.37
C THR A 4 -12.38 3.90 -18.50
N GLU A 5 -11.94 3.35 -17.37
CA GLU A 5 -11.11 2.15 -17.36
C GLU A 5 -11.90 0.91 -17.79
N THR A 6 -13.17 0.77 -17.35
CA THR A 6 -14.01 -0.35 -17.76
C THR A 6 -14.22 -0.35 -19.28
N ILE A 7 -14.53 0.82 -19.89
CA ILE A 7 -14.71 0.93 -21.34
C ILE A 7 -13.39 0.62 -22.07
N ARG A 8 -12.27 1.16 -21.60
CA ARG A 8 -10.96 0.97 -22.20
C ARG A 8 -10.52 -0.50 -22.20
N GLN A 9 -10.66 -1.18 -21.08
CA GLN A 9 -10.22 -2.57 -20.95
C GLN A 9 -11.13 -3.59 -21.65
N THR A 10 -12.40 -3.21 -21.92
CA THR A 10 -13.37 -4.10 -22.55
C THR A 10 -13.54 -3.89 -24.06
N SER A 11 -12.78 -2.96 -24.65
CA SER A 11 -12.89 -2.61 -26.08
C SER A 11 -11.52 -2.41 -26.72
N SER A 12 -11.35 -2.96 -27.92
CA SER A 12 -10.09 -2.87 -28.67
C SER A 12 -10.05 -1.73 -29.68
N ARG A 13 -11.19 -1.11 -30.00
CA ARG A 13 -11.33 -0.08 -31.02
C ARG A 13 -12.01 1.15 -30.47
N TRP A 14 -11.56 2.33 -30.92
CA TRP A 14 -12.08 3.62 -30.54
C TRP A 14 -13.60 3.78 -30.78
N ASP A 15 -14.07 3.36 -31.93
CA ASP A 15 -15.48 3.45 -32.29
C ASP A 15 -16.38 2.67 -31.32
N GLU A 16 -15.89 1.54 -30.81
CA GLU A 16 -16.60 0.74 -29.80
C GLU A 16 -16.69 1.49 -28.48
N TRP A 17 -15.67 2.25 -28.08
CA TRP A 17 -15.69 3.04 -26.85
C TRP A 17 -16.76 4.10 -26.88
N VAL A 18 -16.82 4.86 -27.99
CA VAL A 18 -17.83 5.90 -28.20
C VAL A 18 -19.22 5.29 -28.20
N GLN A 19 -19.43 4.19 -28.91
CA GLN A 19 -20.71 3.48 -28.96
C GLN A 19 -21.13 2.94 -27.60
N MET A 20 -20.21 2.35 -26.84
CA MET A 20 -20.50 1.85 -25.50
C MET A 20 -20.85 2.99 -24.53
N ALA A 21 -20.06 4.06 -24.53
CA ALA A 21 -20.35 5.22 -23.69
C ALA A 21 -21.75 5.78 -23.99
N LYS A 22 -22.12 5.93 -25.26
CA LYS A 22 -23.44 6.40 -25.66
C LYS A 22 -24.56 5.43 -25.30
N THR A 23 -24.31 4.14 -25.40
CA THR A 23 -25.33 3.10 -25.16
C THR A 23 -25.64 2.89 -23.69
N PHE A 24 -24.61 2.93 -22.84
CA PHE A 24 -24.75 2.57 -21.41
C PHE A 24 -24.92 3.76 -20.47
N LEU A 25 -24.57 4.96 -20.92
CA LEU A 25 -24.62 6.18 -20.13
C LEU A 25 -25.68 7.14 -20.71
N SER A 26 -26.94 6.71 -20.70
CA SER A 26 -28.04 7.42 -21.34
C SER A 26 -28.31 8.81 -20.75
N ASN A 27 -28.05 8.98 -19.44
CA ASN A 27 -28.31 10.24 -18.73
C ASN A 27 -27.01 11.04 -18.49
N ILE A 28 -25.91 10.62 -19.08
CA ILE A 28 -24.59 11.23 -18.92
C ILE A 28 -24.05 11.53 -20.32
N THR A 29 -23.69 12.78 -20.57
CA THR A 29 -23.08 13.16 -21.85
C THR A 29 -21.56 12.94 -21.73
N PRO A 30 -21.00 11.93 -22.40
CA PRO A 30 -19.55 11.73 -22.40
C PRO A 30 -18.85 12.83 -23.17
N LYS A 31 -17.85 13.46 -22.57
CA LYS A 31 -16.94 14.40 -23.23
C LYS A 31 -15.59 13.72 -23.37
N PHE A 32 -15.15 13.63 -24.61
CA PHE A 32 -13.87 13.04 -24.96
C PHE A 32 -12.85 14.15 -25.18
N SER A 33 -11.70 14.05 -24.54
CA SER A 33 -10.54 14.90 -24.85
C SER A 33 -9.35 14.03 -25.18
N PHE A 34 -8.55 14.50 -26.12
CA PHE A 34 -7.43 13.78 -26.69
C PHE A 34 -6.17 14.60 -26.45
N GLY A 35 -5.10 13.91 -26.01
CA GLY A 35 -3.76 14.45 -26.05
C GLY A 35 -3.08 14.20 -27.41
N THR A 36 -1.79 14.32 -27.43
CA THR A 36 -0.96 14.09 -28.63
C THR A 36 -0.94 12.64 -29.09
N ASP A 37 -1.17 11.69 -28.19
CA ASP A 37 -1.35 10.26 -28.48
C ASP A 37 -2.77 9.81 -28.09
N PRO A 38 -3.71 9.68 -29.06
CA PRO A 38 -5.11 9.34 -28.79
C PRO A 38 -5.32 7.99 -28.10
N MET A 39 -4.37 7.07 -28.16
CA MET A 39 -4.46 5.75 -27.53
C MET A 39 -3.99 5.77 -26.07
N ASN A 40 -3.04 6.64 -25.72
CA ASN A 40 -2.46 6.72 -24.37
C ASN A 40 -2.91 7.97 -23.60
N ASP A 41 -3.18 9.08 -24.31
CA ASP A 41 -3.55 10.37 -23.71
C ASP A 41 -5.05 10.65 -23.80
N PHE A 42 -5.86 9.62 -23.64
CA PHE A 42 -7.31 9.75 -23.67
C PHE A 42 -7.86 10.08 -22.29
N SER A 43 -8.69 11.11 -22.21
CA SER A 43 -9.51 11.35 -21.03
C SER A 43 -11.00 11.38 -21.38
N LEU A 44 -11.79 10.63 -20.62
CA LEU A 44 -13.22 10.61 -20.67
C LEU A 44 -13.75 11.38 -19.46
N SER A 45 -14.33 12.54 -19.70
CA SER A 45 -15.07 13.30 -18.71
C SER A 45 -16.57 13.20 -18.98
N PHE A 46 -17.37 13.45 -17.96
CA PHE A 46 -18.81 13.36 -18.06
C PHE A 46 -19.45 14.68 -17.66
N ALA A 47 -20.37 15.19 -18.50
CA ALA A 47 -21.29 16.24 -18.11
C ALA A 47 -22.61 15.59 -17.72
N TRP A 48 -23.12 15.87 -16.54
CA TRP A 48 -24.39 15.33 -16.03
C TRP A 48 -25.27 16.44 -15.49
N ASN A 49 -26.57 16.17 -15.51
CA ASN A 49 -27.55 16.98 -14.79
C ASN A 49 -27.60 16.48 -13.31
N PRO A 50 -27.48 17.33 -12.30
CA PRO A 50 -27.55 16.93 -10.89
C PRO A 50 -28.84 16.20 -10.47
N LYS A 51 -29.92 16.31 -11.26
CA LYS A 51 -31.19 15.62 -11.02
C LYS A 51 -31.20 14.15 -11.46
N ASP A 52 -30.28 13.76 -12.35
CA ASP A 52 -30.11 12.39 -12.79
C ASP A 52 -29.16 11.72 -11.80
N ASN A 53 -29.31 10.43 -11.51
CA ASN A 53 -28.46 9.72 -10.54
C ASN A 53 -27.21 9.12 -11.24
N PRO A 54 -26.26 9.97 -11.71
CA PRO A 54 -25.16 9.57 -12.59
C PRO A 54 -24.21 8.59 -11.90
N GLU A 55 -24.09 8.68 -10.57
CA GLU A 55 -23.23 7.78 -9.79
C GLU A 55 -23.70 6.34 -9.92
N ARG A 56 -25.00 6.08 -9.84
CA ARG A 56 -25.56 4.73 -9.97
C ARG A 56 -25.32 4.14 -11.36
N GLU A 57 -25.46 4.93 -12.41
CA GLU A 57 -25.20 4.48 -13.78
C GLU A 57 -23.73 4.10 -13.97
N ILE A 58 -22.81 4.92 -13.45
CA ILE A 58 -21.36 4.63 -13.50
C ILE A 58 -21.05 3.34 -12.73
N LEU A 59 -21.64 3.14 -11.56
CA LEU A 59 -21.41 1.95 -10.75
C LEU A 59 -22.01 0.67 -11.35
N GLN A 60 -23.06 0.80 -12.17
CA GLN A 60 -23.68 -0.32 -12.90
C GLN A 60 -23.00 -0.62 -14.24
N LEU A 61 -22.14 0.26 -14.72
CA LEU A 61 -21.54 0.14 -16.05
C LEU A 61 -20.77 -1.16 -16.26
N PRO A 62 -19.91 -1.63 -15.33
CA PRO A 62 -19.21 -2.88 -15.50
C PRO A 62 -20.15 -4.06 -15.73
N GLU A 63 -21.22 -4.18 -14.94
CA GLU A 63 -22.20 -5.26 -15.08
C GLU A 63 -22.94 -5.21 -16.41
N LYS A 64 -23.44 -4.03 -16.81
CA LYS A 64 -24.12 -3.84 -18.09
C LYS A 64 -23.25 -4.23 -19.29
N ILE A 65 -21.96 -3.90 -19.23
CA ILE A 65 -21.00 -4.29 -20.29
C ILE A 65 -20.78 -5.81 -20.26
N ALA A 66 -20.61 -6.38 -19.07
CA ALA A 66 -20.41 -7.80 -18.88
C ALA A 66 -21.61 -8.60 -19.46
N GLU A 67 -22.83 -8.20 -19.14
CA GLU A 67 -24.06 -8.79 -19.68
C GLU A 67 -24.13 -8.70 -21.21
N LYS A 68 -23.88 -7.50 -21.76
CA LYS A 68 -23.97 -7.29 -23.22
C LYS A 68 -22.93 -8.06 -24.00
N LYS A 69 -21.70 -8.21 -23.46
CA LYS A 69 -20.60 -8.90 -24.11
C LYS A 69 -20.51 -10.38 -23.78
N GLY A 70 -21.30 -10.86 -22.82
CA GLY A 70 -21.22 -12.23 -22.34
C GLY A 70 -19.89 -12.59 -21.67
N ILE A 71 -19.28 -11.64 -20.97
CA ILE A 71 -17.96 -11.79 -20.30
C ILE A 71 -18.08 -11.60 -18.80
N LYS A 72 -17.08 -12.04 -18.06
CA LYS A 72 -16.88 -11.69 -16.64
C LYS A 72 -15.90 -10.54 -16.52
N ILE A 73 -16.16 -9.60 -15.63
CA ILE A 73 -15.30 -8.44 -15.39
C ILE A 73 -14.80 -8.51 -13.93
N VAL A 74 -13.51 -8.30 -13.74
CA VAL A 74 -12.90 -8.08 -12.42
C VAL A 74 -12.46 -6.62 -12.35
N VAL A 75 -12.98 -5.90 -11.36
CA VAL A 75 -12.61 -4.52 -11.08
C VAL A 75 -11.69 -4.50 -9.86
N CYS A 76 -10.47 -4.01 -10.06
CA CYS A 76 -9.47 -3.91 -9.02
C CYS A 76 -9.37 -2.47 -8.50
N PHE A 77 -9.50 -2.27 -7.20
CA PHE A 77 -9.28 -0.98 -6.53
C PHE A 77 -8.06 -1.06 -5.65
N ASP A 78 -7.06 -0.26 -6.00
CA ASP A 78 -5.86 -0.05 -5.17
C ASP A 78 -6.13 1.01 -4.10
N GLU A 79 -5.46 0.86 -2.95
CA GLU A 79 -5.58 1.76 -1.79
C GLU A 79 -7.04 2.04 -1.39
N PHE A 80 -7.88 0.99 -1.42
CA PHE A 80 -9.31 1.11 -1.20
C PHE A 80 -9.69 1.73 0.14
N GLN A 81 -8.82 1.63 1.16
CA GLN A 81 -9.06 2.28 2.45
C GLN A 81 -9.22 3.80 2.35
N GLN A 82 -8.69 4.45 1.30
CA GLN A 82 -8.85 5.90 1.09
C GLN A 82 -10.31 6.33 0.94
N ILE A 83 -11.21 5.38 0.67
CA ILE A 83 -12.66 5.67 0.65
C ILE A 83 -13.16 6.21 2.00
N ALA A 84 -12.48 5.90 3.10
CA ALA A 84 -12.81 6.41 4.43
C ALA A 84 -12.58 7.92 4.57
N ASP A 85 -11.70 8.50 3.75
CA ASP A 85 -11.33 9.92 3.78
C ASP A 85 -12.26 10.80 2.92
N PHE A 86 -13.19 10.19 2.18
CA PHE A 86 -14.12 10.94 1.33
C PHE A 86 -15.11 11.72 2.19
N LYS A 87 -15.47 12.92 1.73
CA LYS A 87 -16.59 13.66 2.29
C LYS A 87 -17.85 12.80 2.13
N ASP A 88 -18.60 12.62 3.21
CA ASP A 88 -19.78 11.74 3.25
C ASP A 88 -19.47 10.25 2.95
N SER A 89 -18.30 9.79 3.37
CA SER A 89 -17.76 8.44 3.17
C SER A 89 -18.79 7.33 3.41
N LEU A 90 -19.51 7.35 4.53
CA LEU A 90 -20.50 6.32 4.86
C LEU A 90 -21.65 6.26 3.86
N THR A 91 -22.13 7.41 3.38
CA THR A 91 -23.19 7.48 2.38
C THR A 91 -22.70 6.91 1.05
N PHE A 92 -21.48 7.25 0.66
CA PHE A 92 -20.87 6.75 -0.55
C PHE A 92 -20.64 5.23 -0.48
N GLN A 93 -20.13 4.71 0.61
CA GLN A 93 -19.96 3.26 0.84
C GLN A 93 -21.30 2.51 0.77
N LYS A 94 -22.39 3.06 1.34
CA LYS A 94 -23.74 2.49 1.23
C LYS A 94 -24.21 2.41 -0.22
N LYS A 95 -23.96 3.45 -1.03
CA LYS A 95 -24.28 3.47 -2.46
C LYS A 95 -23.52 2.37 -3.22
N LEU A 96 -22.21 2.25 -2.98
CA LEU A 96 -21.38 1.20 -3.58
C LEU A 96 -21.93 -0.19 -3.26
N ARG A 97 -22.13 -0.50 -1.97
CA ARG A 97 -22.69 -1.79 -1.55
C ARG A 97 -24.04 -2.08 -2.18
N THR A 98 -24.95 -1.09 -2.18
CA THR A 98 -26.30 -1.25 -2.74
C THR A 98 -26.27 -1.64 -4.22
N VAL A 99 -25.29 -1.15 -4.97
CA VAL A 99 -25.16 -1.49 -6.40
C VAL A 99 -24.43 -2.82 -6.57
N TRP A 100 -23.28 -2.98 -5.94
CA TRP A 100 -22.37 -4.10 -6.18
C TRP A 100 -22.93 -5.45 -5.72
N GLN A 101 -23.68 -5.47 -4.61
CA GLN A 101 -24.25 -6.72 -4.08
C GLN A 101 -25.24 -7.44 -5.03
N HIS A 102 -25.71 -6.77 -6.07
CA HIS A 102 -26.65 -7.35 -7.04
C HIS A 102 -25.98 -7.75 -8.35
N GLN A 103 -24.70 -7.45 -8.53
CA GLN A 103 -23.96 -7.79 -9.73
C GLN A 103 -23.51 -9.28 -9.69
N LYS A 104 -23.58 -9.94 -10.83
CA LYS A 104 -23.34 -11.39 -10.96
C LYS A 104 -22.13 -11.69 -11.87
N LEU A 105 -21.88 -10.82 -12.83
CA LEU A 105 -20.80 -10.97 -13.81
C LEU A 105 -19.60 -10.07 -13.50
N THR A 106 -19.75 -9.15 -12.53
CA THR A 106 -18.69 -8.27 -12.07
C THR A 106 -18.24 -8.67 -10.67
N THR A 107 -16.94 -8.90 -10.52
CA THR A 107 -16.29 -9.18 -9.23
C THR A 107 -15.40 -7.99 -8.86
N TYR A 108 -15.37 -7.66 -7.58
CA TYR A 108 -14.57 -6.56 -7.05
C TYR A 108 -13.41 -7.10 -6.21
N CYS A 109 -12.18 -6.71 -6.58
CA CYS A 109 -10.97 -6.96 -5.81
C CYS A 109 -10.53 -5.63 -5.20
N MET A 110 -10.65 -5.51 -3.88
CA MET A 110 -10.32 -4.30 -3.14
C MET A 110 -9.10 -4.58 -2.28
N PHE A 111 -8.00 -3.90 -2.55
CA PHE A 111 -6.76 -4.09 -1.81
C PHE A 111 -6.18 -2.76 -1.33
N GLY A 112 -5.30 -2.83 -0.33
CA GLY A 112 -4.66 -1.67 0.25
C GLY A 112 -3.59 -2.07 1.24
N SER A 113 -2.61 -1.20 1.41
CA SER A 113 -1.43 -1.41 2.24
C SER A 113 -1.71 -1.28 3.75
N LYS A 114 -2.76 -0.52 4.13
CA LYS A 114 -3.08 -0.24 5.54
C LYS A 114 -4.06 -1.26 6.12
N LYS A 115 -3.50 -2.40 6.59
CA LYS A 115 -4.26 -3.54 7.13
C LYS A 115 -5.34 -3.13 8.14
N HIS A 116 -5.00 -2.26 9.11
CA HIS A 116 -5.94 -1.82 10.15
C HIS A 116 -7.13 -1.02 9.58
N LEU A 117 -6.93 -0.19 8.54
CA LEU A 117 -8.00 0.57 7.90
C LEU A 117 -8.88 -0.35 7.05
N MET A 118 -8.29 -1.28 6.29
CA MET A 118 -9.05 -2.30 5.55
C MET A 118 -9.89 -3.15 6.50
N THR A 119 -9.29 -3.65 7.59
CA THR A 119 -10.02 -4.42 8.62
C THR A 119 -11.19 -3.61 9.19
N LYS A 120 -10.99 -2.31 9.47
CA LYS A 120 -12.06 -1.45 9.98
C LYS A 120 -13.25 -1.38 9.00
N LEU A 121 -12.99 -1.24 7.70
CA LEU A 121 -14.05 -1.14 6.68
C LEU A 121 -14.89 -2.42 6.57
N PHE A 122 -14.28 -3.60 6.71
CA PHE A 122 -14.93 -4.89 6.43
C PHE A 122 -15.34 -5.67 7.68
N HIS A 123 -14.76 -5.38 8.86
CA HIS A 123 -15.04 -6.10 10.11
C HIS A 123 -15.83 -5.28 11.14
N THR A 124 -15.99 -3.97 10.94
CA THR A 124 -16.78 -3.14 11.86
C THR A 124 -18.26 -3.18 11.49
N THR A 125 -19.11 -3.50 12.45
CA THR A 125 -20.57 -3.72 12.23
C THR A 125 -21.29 -2.48 11.71
N GLU A 126 -20.82 -1.31 12.05
CA GLU A 126 -21.37 -0.02 11.63
C GLU A 126 -20.96 0.38 10.20
N CYS A 127 -19.96 -0.30 9.63
CA CYS A 127 -19.46 -0.01 8.30
C CYS A 127 -20.31 -0.69 7.22
N PRO A 128 -20.62 0.01 6.11
CA PRO A 128 -21.42 -0.56 5.04
C PRO A 128 -20.86 -1.84 4.43
N PHE A 129 -19.54 -2.01 4.41
CA PHE A 129 -18.88 -3.21 3.87
C PHE A 129 -18.75 -4.37 4.87
N TYR A 130 -19.35 -4.25 6.07
CA TYR A 130 -19.32 -5.36 7.02
C TYR A 130 -19.80 -6.66 6.40
N LYS A 131 -18.94 -7.69 6.41
CA LYS A 131 -19.18 -9.01 5.79
C LYS A 131 -19.61 -8.94 4.32
N PHE A 132 -19.06 -8.00 3.55
CA PHE A 132 -19.43 -7.85 2.15
C PHE A 132 -18.67 -8.80 1.21
N GLY A 133 -17.58 -9.37 1.62
CA GLY A 133 -16.78 -10.32 0.84
C GLY A 133 -15.78 -11.05 1.71
N ASP A 134 -14.99 -11.89 1.07
CA ASP A 134 -13.90 -12.61 1.72
C ASP A 134 -12.69 -11.72 1.89
N ILE A 135 -12.00 -11.85 3.02
CA ILE A 135 -10.78 -11.11 3.32
C ILE A 135 -9.59 -12.06 3.22
N MET A 136 -8.61 -11.66 2.44
CA MET A 136 -7.32 -12.32 2.34
C MET A 136 -6.24 -11.40 2.90
N PHE A 137 -5.50 -11.87 3.90
CA PHE A 137 -4.30 -11.21 4.36
C PHE A 137 -3.10 -11.78 3.61
N LEU A 138 -2.33 -10.89 2.98
CA LEU A 138 -1.07 -11.28 2.36
C LEU A 138 0.04 -11.02 3.37
N ASP A 139 0.67 -12.09 3.81
CA ASP A 139 1.85 -12.02 4.66
C ASP A 139 3.09 -11.64 3.84
N LYS A 140 4.16 -11.26 4.54
CA LYS A 140 5.46 -11.03 3.91
C LYS A 140 5.93 -12.32 3.25
N ILE A 141 6.55 -12.22 2.08
CA ILE A 141 7.18 -13.37 1.42
C ILE A 141 8.29 -13.90 2.33
N PRO A 142 8.29 -15.19 2.68
CA PRO A 142 9.28 -15.75 3.60
C PRO A 142 10.67 -15.84 2.97
N GLU A 143 11.69 -15.87 3.82
CA GLU A 143 13.09 -15.99 3.41
C GLU A 143 13.36 -17.23 2.54
N THR A 144 12.62 -18.32 2.82
CA THR A 144 12.70 -19.56 2.04
C THR A 144 12.35 -19.40 0.55
N GLU A 145 11.55 -18.43 0.23
CA GLU A 145 11.19 -18.07 -1.15
C GLU A 145 12.10 -16.97 -1.71
N TRP A 146 12.47 -15.99 -0.87
CA TRP A 146 13.34 -14.90 -1.28
C TRP A 146 14.75 -15.34 -1.63
N ILE A 147 15.37 -16.19 -0.80
CA ILE A 147 16.78 -16.62 -0.98
C ILE A 147 16.98 -17.25 -2.35
N PRO A 148 16.25 -18.32 -2.74
CA PRO A 148 16.44 -18.94 -4.07
C PRO A 148 16.13 -17.96 -5.21
N PHE A 149 15.11 -17.10 -5.05
CA PHE A 149 14.78 -16.08 -6.04
C PHE A 149 15.93 -15.09 -6.27
N ILE A 150 16.52 -14.56 -5.20
CA ILE A 150 17.66 -13.63 -5.30
C ILE A 150 18.84 -14.32 -5.96
N CYS A 151 19.22 -15.52 -5.49
CA CYS A 151 20.34 -16.30 -6.05
C CYS A 151 20.14 -16.58 -7.54
N GLU A 152 18.93 -16.96 -7.97
CA GLU A 152 18.60 -17.19 -9.37
C GLU A 152 18.75 -15.90 -10.21
N LYS A 153 18.23 -14.76 -9.71
CA LYS A 153 18.33 -13.48 -10.44
C LYS A 153 19.77 -13.02 -10.63
N PHE A 154 20.62 -13.18 -9.61
CA PHE A 154 22.05 -12.90 -9.73
C PHE A 154 22.71 -13.82 -10.76
N LYS A 155 22.48 -15.13 -10.66
CA LYS A 155 23.03 -16.14 -11.59
C LYS A 155 22.65 -15.87 -13.04
N ASN A 156 21.40 -15.49 -13.30
CA ASN A 156 20.89 -15.20 -14.65
C ASN A 156 21.58 -14.00 -15.32
N THR A 157 22.28 -13.18 -14.53
CA THR A 157 23.06 -12.03 -15.01
C THR A 157 24.57 -12.25 -14.93
N GLY A 158 25.02 -13.48 -14.69
CA GLY A 158 26.44 -13.84 -14.60
C GLY A 158 27.11 -13.40 -13.30
N LYS A 159 26.33 -13.10 -12.25
CA LYS A 159 26.83 -12.75 -10.93
C LYS A 159 26.50 -13.86 -9.92
N HIS A 160 27.25 -13.91 -8.84
CA HIS A 160 27.03 -14.91 -7.79
C HIS A 160 26.85 -14.25 -6.43
N ILE A 161 25.84 -14.71 -5.69
CA ILE A 161 25.54 -14.36 -4.31
C ILE A 161 25.32 -15.64 -3.51
N GLU A 162 25.93 -15.76 -2.33
CA GLU A 162 25.70 -16.89 -1.45
C GLU A 162 24.36 -16.78 -0.71
N GLU A 163 23.76 -17.90 -0.33
CA GLU A 163 22.49 -17.95 0.40
C GLU A 163 22.53 -17.12 1.70
N LYS A 164 23.66 -17.15 2.45
CA LYS A 164 23.82 -16.35 3.66
C LYS A 164 23.76 -14.84 3.41
N GLN A 165 24.26 -14.41 2.24
CA GLN A 165 24.24 -13.01 1.81
C GLN A 165 22.84 -12.60 1.37
N ALA A 166 22.14 -13.47 0.62
CA ALA A 166 20.74 -13.28 0.28
C ALA A 166 19.86 -13.22 1.55
N LEU A 167 20.11 -14.09 2.53
CA LEU A 167 19.46 -14.05 3.85
C LEU A 167 19.70 -12.71 4.57
N LYS A 168 20.94 -12.17 4.58
CA LYS A 168 21.25 -10.87 5.15
C LYS A 168 20.41 -9.74 4.52
N ILE A 169 20.25 -9.77 3.20
CA ILE A 169 19.38 -8.82 2.47
C ILE A 169 17.94 -8.92 2.98
N CYS A 170 17.39 -10.13 3.07
CA CYS A 170 16.02 -10.38 3.56
C CYS A 170 15.83 -9.87 4.99
N GLN A 171 16.76 -10.18 5.89
CA GLN A 171 16.68 -9.83 7.31
C GLN A 171 16.75 -8.32 7.54
N VAL A 172 17.69 -7.62 6.87
CA VAL A 172 17.81 -6.16 7.00
C VAL A 172 16.58 -5.45 6.45
N SER A 173 15.98 -5.99 5.39
CA SER A 173 14.76 -5.48 4.78
C SER A 173 13.47 -5.96 5.48
N GLU A 174 13.59 -6.77 6.54
CA GLU A 174 12.47 -7.41 7.26
C GLU A 174 11.45 -8.06 6.31
N ASN A 175 11.92 -8.65 5.21
CA ASN A 175 11.12 -9.30 4.16
C ASN A 175 10.07 -8.39 3.48
N LEU A 176 10.21 -7.07 3.56
CA LEU A 176 9.39 -6.14 2.80
C LEU A 176 9.81 -6.14 1.32
N SER A 177 8.91 -6.57 0.45
CA SER A 177 9.21 -6.90 -0.96
C SER A 177 9.90 -5.76 -1.71
N SER A 178 9.47 -4.51 -1.54
CA SER A 178 10.09 -3.35 -2.17
C SER A 178 11.53 -3.13 -1.70
N LEU A 179 11.78 -3.30 -0.40
CA LEU A 179 13.09 -3.09 0.22
C LEU A 179 14.05 -4.24 -0.08
N VAL A 180 13.57 -5.50 -0.06
CA VAL A 180 14.37 -6.66 -0.48
C VAL A 180 14.85 -6.48 -1.91
N GLN A 181 13.95 -6.11 -2.82
CA GLN A 181 14.31 -5.90 -4.23
C GLN A 181 15.26 -4.72 -4.40
N HIS A 182 15.03 -3.61 -3.70
CA HIS A 182 15.89 -2.43 -3.82
C HIS A 182 17.32 -2.70 -3.28
N LEU A 183 17.43 -3.32 -2.09
CA LEU A 183 18.73 -3.67 -1.52
C LEU A 183 19.45 -4.72 -2.37
N ALA A 184 18.73 -5.75 -2.87
CA ALA A 184 19.28 -6.74 -3.77
C ALA A 184 19.79 -6.11 -5.08
N TRP A 185 19.04 -5.14 -5.64
CA TRP A 185 19.45 -4.43 -6.85
C TRP A 185 20.70 -3.58 -6.63
N LEU A 186 20.79 -2.83 -5.53
CA LEU A 186 22.00 -2.04 -5.19
C LEU A 186 23.21 -2.96 -4.97
N THR A 187 23.01 -4.08 -4.29
CA THR A 187 24.05 -5.09 -4.09
C THR A 187 24.52 -5.66 -5.44
N TRP A 188 23.56 -6.01 -6.30
CA TRP A 188 23.86 -6.49 -7.65
C TRP A 188 24.63 -5.47 -8.47
N TYR A 189 24.27 -4.19 -8.39
CA TYR A 189 24.96 -3.11 -9.11
C TYR A 189 26.44 -3.01 -8.70
N LYS A 190 26.73 -3.20 -7.40
CA LYS A 190 28.10 -3.15 -6.86
C LYS A 190 28.92 -4.41 -7.14
N ALA A 191 28.29 -5.56 -7.34
CA ALA A 191 28.95 -6.85 -7.50
C ALA A 191 29.65 -6.98 -8.88
N SER A 192 30.88 -7.62 -8.89
CA SER A 192 31.63 -7.90 -10.10
C SER A 192 32.64 -9.02 -9.86
N PRO A 193 32.37 -10.25 -10.29
CA PRO A 193 31.09 -10.96 -10.46
C PRO A 193 30.52 -11.45 -9.13
N GLU A 194 31.35 -11.56 -8.07
CA GLU A 194 31.01 -12.13 -6.78
C GLU A 194 30.49 -11.04 -5.82
N VAL A 195 29.47 -11.36 -5.04
CA VAL A 195 29.00 -10.52 -3.92
C VAL A 195 29.88 -10.75 -2.70
N THR A 196 30.24 -9.68 -2.01
CA THR A 196 30.87 -9.73 -0.70
C THR A 196 29.95 -9.11 0.36
N ASP A 197 30.14 -9.48 1.63
CA ASP A 197 29.38 -8.88 2.74
C ASP A 197 29.58 -7.35 2.80
N GLN A 198 30.79 -6.89 2.48
CA GLN A 198 31.11 -5.46 2.40
C GLN A 198 30.27 -4.71 1.34
N MET A 199 30.00 -5.34 0.19
CA MET A 199 29.16 -4.74 -0.84
C MET A 199 27.71 -4.58 -0.37
N ILE A 200 27.20 -5.53 0.41
CA ILE A 200 25.87 -5.43 1.02
C ILE A 200 25.84 -4.29 2.05
N ASP A 201 26.87 -4.19 2.91
CA ASP A 201 26.95 -3.12 3.89
C ASP A 201 27.05 -1.74 3.22
N GLN A 202 27.83 -1.61 2.14
CA GLN A 202 27.86 -0.39 1.32
C GLN A 202 26.53 -0.07 0.65
N ALA A 203 25.78 -1.08 0.22
CA ALA A 203 24.43 -0.88 -0.34
C ALA A 203 23.43 -0.41 0.75
N ILE A 204 23.54 -0.95 1.95
CA ILE A 204 22.75 -0.49 3.11
C ILE A 204 23.09 0.97 3.44
N ASP A 205 24.37 1.31 3.51
CA ASP A 205 24.83 2.67 3.80
C ASP A 205 24.31 3.66 2.75
N GLU A 206 24.36 3.28 1.47
CA GLU A 206 23.84 4.09 0.37
C GLU A 206 22.32 4.32 0.49
N LEU A 207 21.54 3.28 0.83
CA LEU A 207 20.10 3.43 1.08
C LEU A 207 19.80 4.37 2.25
N LEU A 208 20.57 4.27 3.33
CA LEU A 208 20.42 5.16 4.48
C LEU A 208 20.77 6.60 4.12
N ASP A 209 21.83 6.81 3.34
CA ASP A 209 22.24 8.13 2.89
C ASP A 209 21.24 8.77 1.92
N GLN A 210 20.71 8.01 0.97
CA GLN A 210 19.68 8.49 0.04
C GLN A 210 18.44 8.99 0.78
N ASN A 211 18.06 8.32 1.90
CA ASN A 211 16.88 8.67 2.67
C ASN A 211 17.17 9.59 3.86
N ARG A 212 18.43 9.91 4.15
CA ARG A 212 18.84 10.66 5.34
C ARG A 212 18.05 11.95 5.58
N LEU A 213 17.89 12.76 4.54
CA LEU A 213 17.18 14.05 4.66
C LEU A 213 15.70 13.86 4.98
N PHE A 214 15.08 12.83 4.44
CA PHE A 214 13.68 12.49 4.76
C PHE A 214 13.56 12.03 6.21
N TYR A 215 14.43 11.13 6.66
CA TYR A 215 14.45 10.64 8.04
C TYR A 215 14.71 11.75 9.07
N GLN A 216 15.65 12.68 8.77
CA GLN A 216 15.91 13.84 9.61
C GLN A 216 14.67 14.72 9.74
N ARG A 217 14.06 15.10 8.61
CA ARG A 217 12.83 15.90 8.58
C ARG A 217 11.70 15.23 9.36
N ASP A 218 11.51 13.94 9.16
CA ASP A 218 10.46 13.18 9.86
C ASP A 218 10.69 13.22 11.38
N MET A 219 11.93 12.99 11.82
CA MET A 219 12.28 13.12 13.23
C MET A 219 12.09 14.54 13.78
N GLU A 220 12.40 15.59 13.00
CA GLU A 220 12.20 16.99 13.42
C GLU A 220 10.72 17.31 13.69
N THR A 221 9.78 16.70 12.93
CA THR A 221 8.33 16.89 13.11
C THR A 221 7.75 16.18 14.34
N MET A 222 8.54 15.35 15.02
CA MET A 222 8.11 14.54 16.14
C MET A 222 8.35 15.23 17.49
N THR A 223 7.44 14.98 18.43
CA THR A 223 7.64 15.36 19.83
C THR A 223 8.76 14.53 20.45
N ILE A 224 9.34 15.03 21.55
CA ILE A 224 10.39 14.30 22.27
C ILE A 224 9.93 12.89 22.70
N TYR A 225 8.67 12.76 23.13
CA TYR A 225 8.10 11.48 23.53
C TYR A 225 7.94 10.50 22.36
N GLN A 226 7.54 11.00 21.18
CA GLN A 226 7.49 10.18 19.95
C GLN A 226 8.88 9.70 19.54
N LYS A 227 9.90 10.57 19.62
CA LYS A 227 11.30 10.21 19.36
C LYS A 227 11.78 9.12 20.31
N ASN A 228 11.57 9.33 21.61
CA ASN A 228 11.96 8.37 22.65
C ASN A 228 11.27 7.00 22.46
N PHE A 229 10.00 7.01 22.09
CA PHE A 229 9.25 5.81 21.79
C PHE A 229 9.84 5.05 20.58
N LEU A 230 10.14 5.75 19.48
CA LEU A 230 10.78 5.15 18.31
C LEU A 230 12.18 4.61 18.62
N ILE A 231 12.94 5.31 19.48
CA ILE A 231 14.25 4.83 19.96
C ILE A 231 14.10 3.52 20.74
N ALA A 232 13.10 3.43 21.64
CA ALA A 232 12.82 2.20 22.37
C ALA A 232 12.53 1.03 21.42
N VAL A 233 11.64 1.25 20.46
CA VAL A 233 11.29 0.23 19.45
C VAL A 233 12.49 -0.11 18.56
N ALA A 234 13.29 0.87 18.15
CA ALA A 234 14.50 0.64 17.36
C ALA A 234 15.54 -0.20 18.13
N ASN A 235 15.62 -0.05 19.46
CA ASN A 235 16.47 -0.84 20.34
C ASN A 235 15.91 -2.24 20.64
N GLY A 236 14.76 -2.61 20.06
CA GLY A 236 14.19 -3.95 20.16
C GLY A 236 13.09 -4.10 21.22
N ILE A 237 12.64 -3.01 21.86
CA ILE A 237 11.52 -3.06 22.80
C ILE A 237 10.21 -2.99 21.99
N ASN A 238 9.82 -4.14 21.42
CA ASN A 238 8.67 -4.21 20.52
C ASN A 238 7.34 -4.45 21.26
N THR A 239 7.40 -4.93 22.50
CA THR A 239 6.23 -5.23 23.35
C THR A 239 6.42 -4.65 24.75
N GLY A 240 5.31 -4.52 25.50
CA GLY A 240 5.38 -4.07 26.89
C GLY A 240 5.91 -2.65 27.06
N LEU A 241 5.74 -1.78 26.07
CA LEU A 241 6.20 -0.38 26.08
C LEU A 241 5.59 0.48 27.22
N SER A 242 4.54 0.00 27.87
CA SER A 242 3.93 0.62 29.05
C SER A 242 4.46 0.07 30.38
N ARG A 243 5.45 -0.82 30.39
CA ARG A 243 6.08 -1.31 31.63
C ARG A 243 6.87 -0.20 32.29
N ARG A 244 6.88 -0.20 33.63
CA ARG A 244 7.49 0.87 34.44
C ARG A 244 8.98 1.07 34.12
N GLU A 245 9.71 0.00 33.87
CA GLU A 245 11.14 0.03 33.52
C GLU A 245 11.34 0.79 32.20
N VAL A 246 10.55 0.46 31.16
CA VAL A 246 10.63 1.06 29.82
C VAL A 246 10.19 2.53 29.87
N LEU A 247 9.11 2.83 30.62
CA LEU A 247 8.65 4.21 30.80
C LEU A 247 9.75 5.11 31.41
N ASN A 248 10.47 4.61 32.42
CA ASN A 248 11.55 5.33 33.06
C ASN A 248 12.79 5.45 32.18
N GLU A 249 13.22 4.34 31.57
CA GLU A 249 14.41 4.27 30.72
C GLU A 249 14.31 5.20 29.50
N TYR A 250 13.17 5.16 28.83
CA TYR A 250 12.95 5.96 27.61
C TYR A 250 12.14 7.25 27.87
N ARG A 251 11.88 7.62 29.14
CA ARG A 251 11.19 8.86 29.52
C ARG A 251 9.84 9.04 28.81
N LEU A 252 9.01 7.99 28.81
CA LEU A 252 7.72 7.95 28.12
C LEU A 252 6.55 8.45 28.99
N GLU A 253 6.83 8.95 30.20
CA GLU A 253 5.91 9.43 31.25
C GLU A 253 5.00 8.33 31.82
N ASN A 254 3.93 7.95 31.09
CA ASN A 254 2.94 7.00 31.58
C ASN A 254 2.27 6.22 30.43
N SER A 255 1.48 5.21 30.79
CA SER A 255 0.80 4.33 29.84
C SER A 255 -0.20 5.07 28.95
N ALA A 256 -0.87 6.11 29.44
CA ALA A 256 -1.82 6.89 28.62
C ALA A 256 -1.08 7.65 27.51
N ASN A 257 0.09 8.21 27.83
CA ASN A 257 0.94 8.87 26.86
C ASN A 257 1.45 7.88 25.79
N VAL A 258 1.86 6.67 26.18
CA VAL A 258 2.24 5.60 25.22
C VAL A 258 1.12 5.29 24.25
N GLN A 259 -0.14 5.20 24.69
CA GLN A 259 -1.28 4.98 23.80
C GLN A 259 -1.51 6.15 22.84
N SER A 260 -1.35 7.38 23.33
CA SER A 260 -1.45 8.58 22.48
C SER A 260 -0.34 8.63 21.42
N ILE A 261 0.90 8.29 21.80
CA ILE A 261 2.05 8.20 20.89
C ILE A 261 1.80 7.13 19.82
N LYS A 262 1.38 5.92 20.20
CA LYS A 262 1.04 4.84 19.26
C LYS A 262 0.03 5.33 18.23
N LYS A 263 -1.08 5.92 18.64
CA LYS A 263 -2.12 6.45 17.74
C LYS A 263 -1.56 7.49 16.76
N ALA A 264 -0.75 8.41 17.25
CA ALA A 264 -0.17 9.47 16.43
C ALA A 264 0.84 8.91 15.40
N LEU A 265 1.67 7.94 15.78
CA LEU A 265 2.67 7.33 14.90
C LEU A 265 2.04 6.40 13.87
N ILE A 266 0.96 5.67 14.22
CA ILE A 266 0.15 4.88 13.27
C ILE A 266 -0.51 5.81 12.25
N ALA A 267 -1.13 6.92 12.71
CA ALA A 267 -1.78 7.87 11.81
C ALA A 267 -0.81 8.53 10.82
N LYS A 268 0.47 8.68 11.20
CA LYS A 268 1.56 9.17 10.36
C LYS A 268 2.28 8.09 9.57
N ASP A 269 1.86 6.84 9.69
CA ASP A 269 2.41 5.68 8.95
C ASP A 269 3.88 5.31 9.30
N PHE A 270 4.34 5.65 10.51
CA PHE A 270 5.69 5.28 10.96
C PHE A 270 5.78 3.87 11.55
N ILE A 271 4.70 3.41 12.18
CA ILE A 271 4.64 2.11 12.85
C ILE A 271 3.32 1.40 12.54
N ASP A 272 3.37 0.08 12.61
CA ASP A 272 2.19 -0.79 12.69
C ASP A 272 2.14 -1.48 14.06
N VAL A 273 0.93 -1.87 14.48
CA VAL A 273 0.69 -2.53 15.77
C VAL A 273 -0.19 -3.75 15.52
N ASP A 274 0.36 -4.92 15.84
CA ASP A 274 -0.37 -6.18 15.82
C ASP A 274 -0.43 -6.75 17.25
N GLY A 275 -1.61 -6.73 17.85
CA GLY A 275 -1.78 -7.01 19.28
C GLY A 275 -1.00 -6.03 20.16
N ASP A 276 -0.02 -6.51 20.91
CA ASP A 276 0.89 -5.67 21.72
C ASP A 276 2.23 -5.38 21.02
N THR A 277 2.47 -6.01 19.87
CA THR A 277 3.73 -5.90 19.14
C THR A 277 3.72 -4.66 18.24
N VAL A 278 4.73 -3.83 18.40
CA VAL A 278 4.98 -2.63 17.58
C VAL A 278 6.12 -2.91 16.60
N SER A 279 5.92 -2.57 15.34
CA SER A 279 6.93 -2.66 14.29
C SER A 279 7.05 -1.35 13.52
N PHE A 280 8.23 -1.08 12.97
CA PHE A 280 8.40 0.01 12.01
C PHE A 280 7.81 -0.38 10.65
N ASN A 281 7.16 0.56 9.97
CA ASN A 281 6.74 0.37 8.58
C ASN A 281 7.94 0.44 7.62
N ASP A 282 9.00 1.17 7.99
CA ASP A 282 10.27 1.23 7.27
C ASP A 282 11.43 0.69 8.13
N PRO A 283 11.93 -0.52 7.86
CA PRO A 283 13.10 -1.09 8.54
C PRO A 283 14.39 -0.28 8.36
N PHE A 284 14.53 0.46 7.26
CA PHE A 284 15.71 1.32 7.07
C PHE A 284 15.63 2.59 7.93
N PHE A 285 14.44 3.14 8.17
CA PHE A 285 14.25 4.20 9.16
C PHE A 285 14.60 3.73 10.57
N LYS A 286 14.15 2.52 10.96
CA LYS A 286 14.55 1.88 12.21
C LYS A 286 16.07 1.75 12.33
N LEU A 287 16.72 1.24 11.27
CA LEU A 287 18.18 1.07 11.24
C LEU A 287 18.90 2.42 11.31
N TRP A 288 18.39 3.44 10.63
CA TRP A 288 18.93 4.79 10.68
C TRP A 288 18.86 5.39 12.10
N ILE A 289 17.73 5.23 12.80
CA ILE A 289 17.57 5.66 14.20
C ILE A 289 18.62 4.97 15.08
N ARG A 290 18.77 3.65 14.94
CA ARG A 290 19.77 2.89 15.73
C ARG A 290 21.19 3.39 15.52
N ARG A 291 21.57 3.72 14.29
CA ARG A 291 22.92 4.14 13.94
C ARG A 291 23.23 5.60 14.33
N ASN A 292 22.24 6.49 14.27
CA ASN A 292 22.48 7.93 14.37
C ASN A 292 21.95 8.55 15.68
N ILE A 293 21.00 7.93 16.35
CA ILE A 293 20.29 8.54 17.47
C ILE A 293 20.30 7.66 18.73
N ALA A 294 20.16 6.35 18.59
CA ALA A 294 20.00 5.42 19.72
C ALA A 294 21.30 5.15 20.49
N GLN A 295 22.40 5.82 20.16
CA GLN A 295 23.68 5.74 20.90
C GLN A 295 23.75 6.76 22.05
N LEU A 296 22.67 7.46 22.33
CA LEU A 296 22.47 8.37 23.45
C LEU A 296 21.79 7.62 24.63
#